data_5db1e8af60a1905d1c4b21ff62a164d4
#
_entry.id   5db1e8af60a1905d1c4b21ff62a164d4
#
_cell.length_a   1.000
_cell.length_b   1.000
_cell.length_c   1.000
_cell.angle_alpha   90.00
_cell.angle_beta   90.00
_cell.angle_gamma   90.00
#
_symmetry.space_group_name_H-M   'P 1'
#
loop_
_entity.id
_entity.type
_entity.pdbx_description
1 polymer ?
#
loop_
_entity_poly.entity_id
_entity_poly.type
_entity_poly.pdbx_seq_one_letter_code
_entity_poly.pdbx_strand_id
1 'polypeptide(L)'
;MRSAIRRNPKNARPWLGKRASLAHAAAMQIALPRREFAVLFAVLLTVAAGNTALQTVLPAIARVIHIPDMLVAIIFSFSALLWTFSAPYWAQQSDRRGRRRLMEVGVIGFGVSMLGCGIVIYAGLQGLLVPVATFVLFAALRSLFGIFGSASNPAAQAYVAARTSESERTNALSTLSSAFGLGTIIGPAVAPLFIIGAVGLSGPLFAFATIALVVLLAVRRYLPDD
;
A
#
# COMPACT_ATOMS: atom_id res chain seq x y z
N MET A 1 42.62 -55.84 -35.94
CA MET A 1 41.50 -55.02 -36.48
C MET A 1 40.86 -54.28 -35.35
N ARG A 2 41.13 -52.96 -35.19
CA ARG A 2 40.48 -52.07 -34.20
C ARG A 2 39.53 -51.15 -34.98
N SER A 3 38.23 -51.36 -34.84
CA SER A 3 37.20 -50.49 -35.45
C SER A 3 37.07 -49.23 -34.63
N ALA A 4 37.44 -48.10 -35.23
CA ALA A 4 37.25 -46.76 -34.66
C ALA A 4 35.76 -46.38 -34.80
N ILE A 5 35.04 -46.32 -33.66
CA ILE A 5 33.69 -45.82 -33.60
C ILE A 5 33.78 -44.28 -33.74
N ARG A 6 33.50 -43.78 -34.95
CA ARG A 6 33.27 -42.32 -35.19
C ARG A 6 32.03 -41.86 -34.45
N ARG A 7 32.21 -41.13 -33.36
CA ARG A 7 31.11 -40.43 -32.69
C ARG A 7 30.58 -39.33 -33.64
N ASN A 8 29.35 -39.46 -34.04
CA ASN A 8 28.66 -38.49 -34.88
C ASN A 8 28.40 -37.19 -34.06
N PRO A 9 28.95 -36.02 -34.45
CA PRO A 9 28.75 -34.77 -33.72
C PRO A 9 27.31 -34.20 -33.76
N LYS A 10 26.42 -34.82 -34.55
CA LYS A 10 25.01 -34.39 -34.65
C LYS A 10 24.11 -34.83 -33.49
N ASN A 11 24.62 -35.64 -32.55
CA ASN A 11 23.88 -36.01 -31.31
C ASN A 11 24.29 -35.17 -30.12
N ALA A 12 24.66 -33.90 -30.30
CA ALA A 12 24.76 -32.91 -29.22
C ALA A 12 23.36 -32.72 -28.61
N ARG A 13 23.21 -33.20 -27.41
CA ARG A 13 21.97 -33.32 -26.63
C ARG A 13 21.24 -31.98 -26.55
N PRO A 14 20.08 -31.78 -27.24
CA PRO A 14 19.38 -30.48 -27.32
C PRO A 14 18.94 -29.95 -25.97
N TRP A 15 18.90 -30.82 -24.93
CA TRP A 15 18.58 -30.44 -23.55
C TRP A 15 19.71 -29.69 -22.81
N LEU A 16 20.98 -29.80 -23.27
CA LEU A 16 22.09 -29.02 -22.68
C LEU A 16 21.99 -27.52 -23.04
N GLY A 17 21.58 -27.22 -24.27
CA GLY A 17 21.30 -25.84 -24.68
C GLY A 17 20.10 -25.24 -23.95
N LYS A 18 19.02 -26.01 -23.77
CA LYS A 18 17.87 -25.58 -22.96
C LYS A 18 18.22 -25.36 -21.49
N ARG A 19 19.02 -26.23 -20.88
CA ARG A 19 19.48 -26.04 -19.48
C ARG A 19 20.39 -24.82 -19.34
N ALA A 20 21.28 -24.57 -20.30
CA ALA A 20 22.11 -23.38 -20.29
C ALA A 20 21.29 -22.10 -20.50
N SER A 21 20.28 -22.11 -21.39
CA SER A 21 19.39 -20.97 -21.58
C SER A 21 18.47 -20.74 -20.37
N LEU A 22 17.97 -21.80 -19.74
CA LEU A 22 17.18 -21.71 -18.50
C LEU A 22 18.04 -21.25 -17.31
N ALA A 23 19.28 -21.72 -17.20
CA ALA A 23 20.22 -21.24 -16.18
C ALA A 23 20.63 -19.78 -16.42
N HIS A 24 20.77 -19.35 -17.68
CA HIS A 24 21.03 -17.96 -18.05
C HIS A 24 19.79 -17.06 -17.80
N ALA A 25 18.60 -17.56 -18.11
CA ALA A 25 17.34 -16.88 -17.78
C ALA A 25 17.09 -16.80 -16.25
N ALA A 26 17.47 -17.85 -15.50
CA ALA A 26 17.41 -17.85 -14.05
C ALA A 26 18.48 -16.92 -13.41
N ALA A 27 19.68 -16.81 -14.00
CA ALA A 27 20.71 -15.87 -13.56
C ALA A 27 20.37 -14.40 -13.87
N MET A 28 19.47 -14.14 -14.80
CA MET A 28 18.95 -12.82 -15.16
C MET A 28 17.72 -12.41 -14.36
N GLN A 29 17.25 -13.25 -13.43
CA GLN A 29 16.22 -12.87 -12.48
C GLN A 29 16.87 -11.92 -11.44
N ILE A 30 16.62 -10.64 -11.66
CA ILE A 30 17.07 -9.57 -10.77
C ILE A 30 16.40 -9.82 -9.40
N ALA A 31 17.16 -10.32 -8.44
CA ALA A 31 16.67 -10.40 -7.07
C ALA A 31 16.26 -9.00 -6.63
N LEU A 32 15.02 -8.86 -6.14
CA LEU A 32 14.48 -7.56 -5.74
C LEU A 32 15.42 -6.91 -4.71
N PRO A 33 15.99 -5.71 -4.99
CA PRO A 33 16.92 -5.07 -4.07
C PRO A 33 16.26 -4.85 -2.71
N ARG A 34 16.99 -5.11 -1.62
CA ARG A 34 16.49 -4.94 -0.25
C ARG A 34 15.87 -3.56 0.00
N ARG A 35 16.41 -2.53 -0.65
CA ARG A 35 15.91 -1.15 -0.54
C ARG A 35 14.53 -0.99 -1.18
N GLU A 36 14.32 -1.53 -2.36
CA GLU A 36 13.02 -1.49 -3.04
C GLU A 36 11.97 -2.25 -2.22
N PHE A 37 12.32 -3.45 -1.73
CA PHE A 37 11.43 -4.23 -0.88
C PHE A 37 11.06 -3.49 0.41
N ALA A 38 12.03 -2.82 1.06
CA ALA A 38 11.78 -2.02 2.27
C ALA A 38 10.82 -0.85 1.99
N VAL A 39 10.91 -0.20 0.83
CA VAL A 39 9.98 0.86 0.44
C VAL A 39 8.57 0.30 0.22
N LEU A 40 8.42 -0.83 -0.45
CA LEU A 40 7.13 -1.50 -0.64
C LEU A 40 6.51 -1.91 0.71
N PHE A 41 7.33 -2.45 1.59
CA PHE A 41 6.94 -2.80 2.95
C PHE A 41 6.44 -1.55 3.71
N ALA A 42 7.18 -0.44 3.63
CA ALA A 42 6.81 0.82 4.27
C ALA A 42 5.50 1.40 3.70
N VAL A 43 5.26 1.28 2.39
CA VAL A 43 3.98 1.69 1.77
C VAL A 43 2.81 0.96 2.41
N LEU A 44 2.84 -0.38 2.43
CA LEU A 44 1.73 -1.17 2.96
C LEU A 44 1.56 -1.00 4.48
N LEU A 45 2.67 -0.96 5.21
CA LEU A 45 2.67 -0.69 6.64
C LEU A 45 2.00 0.65 6.96
N THR A 46 2.41 1.73 6.25
CA THR A 46 1.90 3.09 6.49
C THR A 46 0.40 3.20 6.19
N VAL A 47 -0.04 2.66 5.05
CA VAL A 47 -1.46 2.69 4.66
C VAL A 47 -2.31 1.92 5.65
N ALA A 48 -1.88 0.73 6.07
CA ALA A 48 -2.60 -0.07 7.05
C ALA A 48 -2.60 0.59 8.43
N ALA A 49 -1.45 1.06 8.91
CA ALA A 49 -1.33 1.69 10.22
C ALA A 49 -2.15 2.99 10.32
N GLY A 50 -2.09 3.86 9.31
CA GLY A 50 -2.88 5.09 9.32
C GLY A 50 -4.38 4.84 9.25
N ASN A 51 -4.80 3.83 8.46
CA ASN A 51 -6.21 3.44 8.39
C ASN A 51 -6.73 2.95 9.76
N THR A 52 -5.99 2.10 10.44
CA THR A 52 -6.40 1.55 11.76
C THR A 52 -6.20 2.54 12.89
N ALA A 53 -5.20 3.43 12.82
CA ALA A 53 -5.05 4.55 13.74
C ALA A 53 -6.29 5.47 13.71
N LEU A 54 -6.78 5.81 12.51
CA LEU A 54 -8.00 6.59 12.35
C LEU A 54 -9.21 5.88 12.96
N GLN A 55 -9.36 4.57 12.71
CA GLN A 55 -10.45 3.79 13.29
C GLN A 55 -10.44 3.82 14.81
N THR A 56 -9.26 3.88 15.42
CA THR A 56 -9.09 3.90 16.88
C THR A 56 -9.52 5.24 17.50
N VAL A 57 -9.21 6.37 16.85
CA VAL A 57 -9.50 7.69 17.41
C VAL A 57 -10.88 8.20 17.05
N LEU A 58 -11.48 7.72 15.95
CA LEU A 58 -12.72 8.28 15.43
C LEU A 58 -13.93 8.13 16.37
N PRO A 59 -14.12 7.04 17.14
CA PRO A 59 -15.20 6.98 18.12
C PRO A 59 -15.09 8.05 19.23
N ALA A 60 -13.87 8.39 19.63
CA ALA A 60 -13.65 9.48 20.59
C ALA A 60 -14.00 10.85 19.98
N ILE A 61 -13.59 11.08 18.73
CA ILE A 61 -13.92 12.30 17.97
C ILE A 61 -15.43 12.44 17.80
N ALA A 62 -16.11 11.36 17.38
CA ALA A 62 -17.55 11.36 17.15
C ALA A 62 -18.33 11.75 18.40
N ARG A 63 -17.92 11.25 19.57
CA ARG A 63 -18.53 11.64 20.86
C ARG A 63 -18.37 13.12 21.17
N VAL A 64 -17.19 13.70 20.92
CA VAL A 64 -16.93 15.13 21.17
C VAL A 64 -17.75 16.02 20.21
N ILE A 65 -17.91 15.60 18.94
CA ILE A 65 -18.66 16.36 17.92
C ILE A 65 -20.15 16.01 17.95
N HIS A 66 -20.61 15.11 18.84
CA HIS A 66 -21.99 14.63 18.95
C HIS A 66 -22.53 13.96 17.68
N ILE A 67 -21.68 13.19 16.99
CA ILE A 67 -22.05 12.36 15.85
C ILE A 67 -22.37 10.94 16.36
N PRO A 68 -23.52 10.36 16.02
CA PRO A 68 -23.88 8.99 16.38
C PRO A 68 -22.89 7.95 15.85
N ASP A 69 -22.53 6.95 16.66
CA ASP A 69 -21.59 5.89 16.29
C ASP A 69 -22.02 5.12 15.03
N MET A 70 -23.32 5.00 14.78
CA MET A 70 -23.88 4.41 13.58
C MET A 70 -23.40 5.13 12.30
N LEU A 71 -23.33 6.45 12.30
CA LEU A 71 -22.87 7.24 11.17
C LEU A 71 -21.38 7.03 10.93
N VAL A 72 -20.59 6.85 11.98
CA VAL A 72 -19.17 6.48 11.88
C VAL A 72 -19.01 5.14 11.18
N ALA A 73 -19.79 4.14 11.56
CA ALA A 73 -19.77 2.83 10.93
C ALA A 73 -20.16 2.90 9.44
N ILE A 74 -21.14 3.73 9.08
CA ILE A 74 -21.56 3.96 7.69
C ILE A 74 -20.40 4.51 6.85
N ILE A 75 -19.63 5.48 7.36
CA ILE A 75 -18.49 6.05 6.62
C ILE A 75 -17.44 4.97 6.30
N PHE A 76 -17.09 4.14 7.29
CA PHE A 76 -16.11 3.09 7.06
C PHE A 76 -16.63 2.01 6.12
N SER A 77 -17.89 1.61 6.27
CA SER A 77 -18.53 0.65 5.36
C SER A 77 -18.57 1.17 3.93
N PHE A 78 -18.93 2.43 3.74
CA PHE A 78 -18.95 3.07 2.43
C PHE A 78 -17.54 3.17 1.82
N SER A 79 -16.54 3.59 2.60
CA SER A 79 -15.15 3.62 2.14
C SER A 79 -14.62 2.23 1.80
N ALA A 80 -14.97 1.19 2.57
CA ALA A 80 -14.60 -0.20 2.30
C ALA A 80 -15.28 -0.72 1.02
N LEU A 81 -16.53 -0.34 0.79
CA LEU A 81 -17.25 -0.66 -0.43
C LEU A 81 -16.55 -0.04 -1.65
N LEU A 82 -16.21 1.24 -1.60
CA LEU A 82 -15.45 1.91 -2.65
C LEU A 82 -14.09 1.25 -2.88
N TRP A 83 -13.39 0.83 -1.82
CA TRP A 83 -12.16 0.07 -1.92
C TRP A 83 -12.35 -1.24 -2.69
N THR A 84 -13.39 -1.99 -2.35
CA THR A 84 -13.69 -3.28 -2.97
C THR A 84 -13.94 -3.16 -4.47
N PHE A 85 -14.67 -2.14 -4.91
CA PHE A 85 -14.93 -1.91 -6.32
C PHE A 85 -13.75 -1.28 -7.07
N SER A 86 -12.95 -0.45 -6.39
CA SER A 86 -11.83 0.24 -7.01
C SER A 86 -10.58 -0.64 -7.15
N ALA A 87 -10.35 -1.59 -6.24
CA ALA A 87 -9.16 -2.41 -6.25
C ALA A 87 -8.97 -3.25 -7.53
N PRO A 88 -10.00 -3.92 -8.10
CA PRO A 88 -9.85 -4.64 -9.37
C PRO A 88 -9.53 -3.70 -10.55
N TYR A 89 -10.12 -2.49 -10.56
CA TYR A 89 -9.82 -1.49 -11.58
C TYR A 89 -8.33 -1.08 -11.54
N TRP A 90 -7.80 -0.79 -10.35
CA TRP A 90 -6.40 -0.43 -10.18
C TRP A 90 -5.45 -1.59 -10.46
N ALA A 91 -5.84 -2.83 -10.14
CA ALA A 91 -5.05 -4.01 -10.50
C ALA A 91 -4.84 -4.11 -12.02
N GLN A 92 -5.90 -3.92 -12.82
CA GLN A 92 -5.80 -3.91 -14.27
C GLN A 92 -4.98 -2.71 -14.81
N GLN A 93 -5.10 -1.54 -14.17
CA GLN A 93 -4.32 -0.36 -14.57
C GLN A 93 -2.83 -0.51 -14.23
N SER A 94 -2.48 -1.34 -13.24
CA SER A 94 -1.09 -1.59 -12.84
C SER A 94 -0.25 -2.12 -14.00
N ASP A 95 -0.81 -3.02 -14.79
CA ASP A 95 -0.10 -3.59 -15.94
C ASP A 95 0.03 -2.61 -17.12
N ARG A 96 -0.86 -1.61 -17.20
CA ARG A 96 -0.91 -0.66 -18.33
C ARG A 96 -0.14 0.63 -18.08
N ARG A 97 -0.16 1.14 -16.85
CA ARG A 97 0.37 2.48 -16.49
C ARG A 97 1.66 2.43 -15.69
N GLY A 98 2.16 1.25 -15.36
CA GLY A 98 3.33 1.02 -14.52
C GLY A 98 2.96 0.94 -13.02
N ARG A 99 3.61 0.02 -12.34
CA ARG A 99 3.32 -0.35 -10.94
C ARG A 99 3.73 0.74 -9.96
N ARG A 100 4.87 1.38 -10.21
CA ARG A 100 5.35 2.52 -9.41
C ARG A 100 4.35 3.67 -9.41
N ARG A 101 3.86 4.09 -10.58
CA ARG A 101 2.89 5.19 -10.69
C ARG A 101 1.60 4.92 -9.93
N LEU A 102 1.13 3.67 -9.95
CA LEU A 102 -0.06 3.30 -9.20
C LEU A 102 0.17 3.29 -7.69
N MET A 103 1.35 2.88 -7.24
CA MET A 103 1.72 3.03 -5.82
C MET A 103 1.75 4.50 -5.41
N GLU A 104 2.30 5.38 -6.25
CA GLU A 104 2.27 6.83 -6.00
C GLU A 104 0.84 7.35 -5.89
N VAL A 105 -0.05 6.99 -6.82
CA VAL A 105 -1.48 7.35 -6.79
C VAL A 105 -2.13 6.89 -5.48
N GLY A 106 -1.86 5.65 -5.07
CA GLY A 106 -2.42 5.11 -3.83
C GLY A 106 -1.92 5.82 -2.58
N VAL A 107 -0.61 6.10 -2.49
CA VAL A 107 -0.01 6.82 -1.35
C VAL A 107 -0.46 8.28 -1.33
N ILE A 108 -0.57 8.94 -2.48
CA ILE A 108 -1.12 10.29 -2.59
C ILE A 108 -2.58 10.32 -2.14
N GLY A 109 -3.40 9.40 -2.65
CA GLY A 109 -4.81 9.29 -2.26
C GLY A 109 -4.98 9.07 -0.76
N PHE A 110 -4.15 8.21 -0.16
CA PHE A 110 -4.09 8.01 1.29
C PHE A 110 -3.68 9.29 2.02
N GLY A 111 -2.57 9.92 1.62
CA GLY A 111 -2.03 11.12 2.28
C GLY A 111 -2.99 12.31 2.21
N VAL A 112 -3.58 12.57 1.03
CA VAL A 112 -4.58 13.64 0.84
C VAL A 112 -5.83 13.37 1.68
N SER A 113 -6.30 12.11 1.72
CA SER A 113 -7.44 11.74 2.56
C SER A 113 -7.12 11.95 4.05
N MET A 114 -5.95 11.52 4.54
CA MET A 114 -5.55 11.71 5.93
C MET A 114 -5.43 13.19 6.30
N LEU A 115 -4.77 13.98 5.45
CA LEU A 115 -4.62 15.42 5.66
C LEU A 115 -5.98 16.14 5.67
N GLY A 116 -6.80 15.89 4.66
CA GLY A 116 -8.11 16.50 4.56
C GLY A 116 -9.04 16.10 5.71
N CYS A 117 -9.09 14.82 6.06
CA CYS A 117 -9.82 14.34 7.23
C CYS A 117 -9.30 15.00 8.52
N GLY A 118 -7.97 15.15 8.67
CA GLY A 118 -7.37 15.82 9.81
C GLY A 118 -7.81 17.28 9.93
N ILE A 119 -7.80 18.02 8.82
CA ILE A 119 -8.25 19.43 8.77
C ILE A 119 -9.73 19.53 9.14
N VAL A 120 -10.59 18.72 8.55
CA VAL A 120 -12.05 18.75 8.78
C VAL A 120 -12.38 18.39 10.23
N ILE A 121 -11.71 17.35 10.78
CA ILE A 121 -11.91 16.96 12.20
C ILE A 121 -11.40 18.06 13.12
N TYR A 122 -10.24 18.63 12.84
CA TYR A 122 -9.71 19.75 13.63
C TYR A 122 -10.69 20.93 13.65
N ALA A 123 -11.21 21.32 12.48
CA ALA A 123 -12.20 22.40 12.38
C ALA A 123 -13.50 22.09 13.14
N GLY A 124 -13.96 20.84 13.06
CA GLY A 124 -15.15 20.38 13.81
C GLY A 124 -14.93 20.40 15.32
N LEU A 125 -13.77 19.95 15.79
CA LEU A 125 -13.40 19.97 17.21
C LEU A 125 -13.27 21.40 17.76
N GLN A 126 -12.85 22.36 16.93
CA GLN A 126 -12.79 23.78 17.28
C GLN A 126 -14.14 24.51 17.17
N GLY A 127 -15.20 23.81 16.78
CA GLY A 127 -16.53 24.43 16.58
C GLY A 127 -16.65 25.32 15.34
N LEU A 128 -15.65 25.28 14.43
CA LEU A 128 -15.68 26.04 13.17
C LEU A 128 -16.64 25.44 12.14
N LEU A 129 -16.96 24.16 12.28
CA LEU A 129 -17.90 23.42 11.43
C LEU A 129 -19.00 22.82 12.31
N VAL A 130 -20.23 22.91 11.80
CA VAL A 130 -21.36 22.21 12.43
C VAL A 130 -21.19 20.68 12.26
N PRO A 131 -21.73 19.86 13.19
CA PRO A 131 -21.52 18.40 13.17
C PRO A 131 -21.85 17.73 11.83
N VAL A 132 -22.96 18.14 11.20
CA VAL A 132 -23.39 17.59 9.90
C VAL A 132 -22.38 17.91 8.79
N ALA A 133 -21.88 19.14 8.73
CA ALA A 133 -20.86 19.53 7.73
C ALA A 133 -19.56 18.76 7.96
N THR A 134 -19.12 18.63 9.21
CA THR A 134 -17.93 17.83 9.58
C THR A 134 -18.11 16.38 9.12
N PHE A 135 -19.26 15.77 9.36
CA PHE A 135 -19.56 14.41 8.95
C PHE A 135 -19.50 14.25 7.42
N VAL A 136 -20.19 15.10 6.66
CA VAL A 136 -20.29 15.02 5.20
C VAL A 136 -18.92 15.23 4.55
N LEU A 137 -18.17 16.25 4.97
CA LEU A 137 -16.85 16.54 4.45
C LEU A 137 -15.86 15.41 4.80
N PHE A 138 -15.91 14.89 6.03
CA PHE A 138 -15.11 13.76 6.42
C PHE A 138 -15.42 12.52 5.58
N ALA A 139 -16.69 12.20 5.37
CA ALA A 139 -17.12 11.08 4.52
C ALA A 139 -16.62 11.23 3.08
N ALA A 140 -16.72 12.42 2.50
CA ALA A 140 -16.24 12.71 1.15
C ALA A 140 -14.72 12.51 1.03
N LEU A 141 -13.94 13.07 1.97
CA LEU A 141 -12.47 12.91 2.00
C LEU A 141 -12.05 11.47 2.28
N ARG A 142 -12.79 10.76 3.14
CA ARG A 142 -12.56 9.34 3.40
C ARG A 142 -12.84 8.47 2.19
N SER A 143 -13.79 8.86 1.35
CA SER A 143 -14.07 8.18 0.08
C SER A 143 -12.90 8.23 -0.90
N LEU A 144 -12.10 9.31 -0.88
CA LEU A 144 -10.86 9.38 -1.67
C LEU A 144 -9.88 8.26 -1.32
N PHE A 145 -9.77 7.93 -0.03
CA PHE A 145 -8.96 6.78 0.38
C PHE A 145 -9.54 5.46 -0.14
N GLY A 146 -10.85 5.27 -0.07
CA GLY A 146 -11.51 4.08 -0.63
C GLY A 146 -11.20 3.91 -2.12
N ILE A 147 -11.27 4.99 -2.89
CA ILE A 147 -11.05 4.95 -4.34
C ILE A 147 -9.56 4.84 -4.67
N PHE A 148 -8.73 5.76 -4.20
CA PHE A 148 -7.34 5.88 -4.64
C PHE A 148 -6.37 5.05 -3.78
N GLY A 149 -6.58 4.99 -2.47
CA GLY A 149 -5.73 4.22 -1.56
C GLY A 149 -5.69 2.72 -1.89
N SER A 150 -6.77 2.20 -2.48
CA SER A 150 -6.87 0.82 -2.95
C SER A 150 -5.87 0.46 -4.07
N ALA A 151 -5.24 1.45 -4.72
CA ALA A 151 -4.25 1.22 -5.77
C ALA A 151 -2.91 0.70 -5.22
N SER A 152 -2.53 1.06 -3.98
CA SER A 152 -1.20 0.75 -3.43
C SER A 152 -0.93 -0.74 -3.29
N ASN A 153 -1.90 -1.49 -2.75
CA ASN A 153 -1.71 -2.90 -2.42
C ASN A 153 -1.53 -3.79 -3.65
N PRO A 154 -2.44 -3.80 -4.65
CA PRO A 154 -2.25 -4.60 -5.86
C PRO A 154 -1.00 -4.19 -6.65
N ALA A 155 -0.66 -2.90 -6.70
CA ALA A 155 0.53 -2.42 -7.37
C ALA A 155 1.82 -2.92 -6.71
N ALA A 156 1.90 -2.89 -5.36
CA ALA A 156 3.04 -3.41 -4.62
C ALA A 156 3.20 -4.93 -4.78
N GLN A 157 2.11 -5.69 -4.73
CA GLN A 157 2.14 -7.14 -4.96
C GLN A 157 2.56 -7.48 -6.39
N ALA A 158 2.02 -6.78 -7.40
CA ALA A 158 2.41 -6.97 -8.79
C ALA A 158 3.87 -6.60 -9.04
N TYR A 159 4.39 -5.56 -8.37
CA TYR A 159 5.79 -5.16 -8.43
C TYR A 159 6.72 -6.28 -7.93
N VAL A 160 6.41 -6.85 -6.76
CA VAL A 160 7.16 -7.99 -6.19
C VAL A 160 7.06 -9.22 -7.08
N ALA A 161 5.84 -9.57 -7.52
CA ALA A 161 5.60 -10.76 -8.33
C ALA A 161 6.36 -10.76 -9.66
N ALA A 162 6.58 -9.60 -10.25
CA ALA A 162 7.30 -9.47 -11.52
C ALA A 162 8.84 -9.52 -11.38
N ARG A 163 9.36 -9.28 -10.17
CA ARG A 163 10.80 -9.19 -9.90
C ARG A 163 11.33 -10.32 -9.00
N THR A 164 10.49 -11.29 -8.67
CA THR A 164 10.88 -12.47 -7.88
C THR A 164 10.68 -13.75 -8.69
N SER A 165 11.57 -14.73 -8.47
CA SER A 165 11.45 -16.07 -9.04
C SER A 165 10.21 -16.80 -8.50
N GLU A 166 9.74 -17.83 -9.20
CA GLU A 166 8.58 -18.63 -8.72
C GLU A 166 8.83 -19.23 -7.34
N SER A 167 10.05 -19.68 -7.06
CA SER A 167 10.43 -20.26 -5.78
C SER A 167 10.46 -19.26 -4.62
N GLU A 168 10.76 -17.98 -4.89
CA GLU A 168 10.86 -16.92 -3.88
C GLU A 168 9.59 -16.09 -3.75
N ARG A 169 8.73 -16.10 -4.79
CA ARG A 169 7.54 -15.26 -4.89
C ARG A 169 6.61 -15.41 -3.72
N THR A 170 6.31 -16.65 -3.31
CA THR A 170 5.39 -16.92 -2.19
C THR A 170 5.93 -16.30 -0.90
N ASN A 171 7.22 -16.48 -0.62
CA ASN A 171 7.85 -15.92 0.58
C ASN A 171 7.88 -14.38 0.54
N ALA A 172 8.23 -13.80 -0.59
CA ALA A 172 8.26 -12.34 -0.77
C ALA A 172 6.86 -11.71 -0.61
N LEU A 173 5.83 -12.32 -1.20
CA LEU A 173 4.44 -11.85 -1.06
C LEU A 173 3.90 -12.04 0.36
N SER A 174 4.24 -13.14 1.03
CA SER A 174 3.87 -13.35 2.44
C SER A 174 4.50 -12.31 3.35
N THR A 175 5.80 -12.02 3.15
CA THR A 175 6.50 -10.98 3.91
C THR A 175 5.90 -9.60 3.63
N LEU A 176 5.55 -9.30 2.38
CA LEU A 176 4.89 -8.05 2.03
C LEU A 176 3.49 -7.94 2.68
N SER A 177 2.73 -9.03 2.69
CA SER A 177 1.42 -9.08 3.36
C SER A 177 1.53 -8.92 4.87
N SER A 178 2.64 -9.39 5.48
CA SER A 178 2.89 -9.18 6.91
C SER A 178 3.09 -7.70 7.27
N ALA A 179 3.56 -6.87 6.33
CA ALA A 179 3.63 -5.42 6.53
C ALA A 179 2.25 -4.80 6.76
N PHE A 180 1.26 -5.25 5.99
CA PHE A 180 -0.12 -4.80 6.16
C PHE A 180 -0.66 -5.25 7.52
N GLY A 181 -0.50 -6.54 7.89
CA GLY A 181 -0.91 -7.06 9.19
C GLY A 181 -0.22 -6.35 10.36
N LEU A 182 1.09 -6.09 10.26
CA LEU A 182 1.85 -5.35 11.27
C LEU A 182 1.33 -3.91 11.41
N GLY A 183 1.00 -3.26 10.28
CA GLY A 183 0.40 -1.93 10.28
C GLY A 183 -0.91 -1.87 11.06
N THR A 184 -1.76 -2.90 10.95
CA THR A 184 -3.04 -2.95 11.69
C THR A 184 -2.86 -3.01 13.21
N ILE A 185 -1.72 -3.51 13.68
CA ILE A 185 -1.36 -3.54 15.11
C ILE A 185 -0.68 -2.25 15.54
N ILE A 186 0.28 -1.78 14.76
CA ILE A 186 1.07 -0.57 15.09
C ILE A 186 0.19 0.68 15.06
N GLY A 187 -0.73 0.79 14.11
CA GLY A 187 -1.59 1.96 13.97
C GLY A 187 -2.31 2.35 15.27
N PRO A 188 -3.14 1.47 15.85
CA PRO A 188 -3.79 1.72 17.13
C PRO A 188 -2.81 1.96 18.27
N ALA A 189 -1.69 1.25 18.31
CA ALA A 189 -0.70 1.36 19.40
C ALA A 189 -0.01 2.73 19.41
N VAL A 190 0.27 3.32 18.25
CA VAL A 190 0.98 4.60 18.15
C VAL A 190 0.04 5.81 18.05
N ALA A 191 -1.23 5.61 17.66
CA ALA A 191 -2.18 6.71 17.49
C ALA A 191 -2.26 7.64 18.72
N PRO A 192 -2.32 7.15 19.97
CA PRO A 192 -2.37 8.01 21.16
C PRO A 192 -1.15 8.92 21.32
N LEU A 193 0.03 8.51 20.82
CA LEU A 193 1.27 9.29 20.94
C LEU A 193 1.21 10.60 20.15
N PHE A 194 0.34 10.69 19.15
CA PHE A 194 0.15 11.86 18.30
C PHE A 194 -0.99 12.78 18.79
N ILE A 195 -1.68 12.41 19.86
CA ILE A 195 -2.71 13.25 20.49
C ILE A 195 -1.99 14.26 21.37
N ILE A 196 -1.56 15.37 20.77
CA ILE A 196 -0.83 16.45 21.44
C ILE A 196 -1.68 17.70 21.53
N GLY A 197 -1.45 18.53 22.56
CA GLY A 197 -2.30 19.66 22.95
C GLY A 197 -2.71 20.60 21.81
N ALA A 198 -1.82 20.86 20.84
CA ALA A 198 -2.08 21.79 19.74
C ALA A 198 -3.11 21.28 18.71
N VAL A 199 -3.13 19.97 18.43
CA VAL A 199 -3.98 19.35 17.39
C VAL A 199 -4.99 18.35 17.96
N GLY A 200 -4.87 18.00 19.25
CA GLY A 200 -5.80 17.11 19.93
C GLY A 200 -5.99 15.77 19.21
N LEU A 201 -7.23 15.30 19.15
CA LEU A 201 -7.62 14.02 18.54
C LEU A 201 -7.38 13.96 17.02
N SER A 202 -7.15 15.07 16.33
CA SER A 202 -6.80 15.09 14.90
C SER A 202 -5.31 14.82 14.64
N GLY A 203 -4.46 14.82 15.67
CA GLY A 203 -3.01 14.63 15.58
C GLY A 203 -2.56 13.38 14.83
N PRO A 204 -3.12 12.20 15.10
CA PRO A 204 -2.79 10.99 14.36
C PRO A 204 -2.98 11.12 12.84
N LEU A 205 -4.01 11.84 12.39
CA LEU A 205 -4.28 12.02 10.95
C LEU A 205 -3.19 12.87 10.30
N PHE A 206 -2.76 13.95 10.94
CA PHE A 206 -1.65 14.78 10.45
C PHE A 206 -0.32 14.02 10.46
N ALA A 207 -0.07 13.23 11.50
CA ALA A 207 1.13 12.40 11.59
C ALA A 207 1.18 11.39 10.44
N PHE A 208 0.11 10.65 10.18
CA PHE A 208 0.08 9.69 9.08
C PHE A 208 0.05 10.35 7.70
N ALA A 209 -0.49 11.55 7.55
CA ALA A 209 -0.35 12.34 6.32
C ALA A 209 1.13 12.72 6.06
N THR A 210 1.85 13.12 7.09
CA THR A 210 3.29 13.42 7.01
C THR A 210 4.11 12.17 6.70
N ILE A 211 3.83 11.04 7.36
CA ILE A 211 4.49 9.76 7.07
C ILE A 211 4.22 9.34 5.62
N ALA A 212 2.99 9.51 5.12
CA ALA A 212 2.64 9.22 3.73
C ALA A 212 3.47 10.06 2.74
N LEU A 213 3.71 11.34 3.05
CA LEU A 213 4.58 12.20 2.24
C LEU A 213 6.03 11.67 2.21
N VAL A 214 6.58 11.29 3.36
CA VAL A 214 7.93 10.70 3.45
C VAL A 214 8.01 9.41 2.64
N VAL A 215 7.02 8.54 2.77
CA VAL A 215 6.93 7.27 2.00
C VAL A 215 6.77 7.54 0.51
N LEU A 216 5.99 8.55 0.11
CA LEU A 216 5.88 8.96 -1.30
C LEU A 216 7.23 9.41 -1.87
N LEU A 217 7.98 10.20 -1.12
CA LEU A 217 9.33 10.61 -1.52
C LEU A 217 10.26 9.40 -1.63
N ALA A 218 10.17 8.43 -0.72
CA ALA A 218 10.92 7.19 -0.81
C ALA A 218 10.55 6.36 -2.05
N VAL A 219 9.26 6.24 -2.38
CA VAL A 219 8.79 5.58 -3.60
C VAL A 219 9.40 6.25 -4.83
N ARG A 220 9.34 7.58 -4.92
CA ARG A 220 9.90 8.35 -6.03
C ARG A 220 11.42 8.27 -6.14
N ARG A 221 12.12 8.13 -5.03
CA ARG A 221 13.58 8.14 -4.98
C ARG A 221 14.20 6.76 -5.24
N TYR A 222 13.56 5.70 -4.78
CA TYR A 222 14.16 4.37 -4.72
C TYR A 222 13.52 3.33 -5.63
N LEU A 223 12.29 3.53 -6.08
CA LEU A 223 11.68 2.63 -7.07
C LEU A 223 11.97 3.14 -8.48
N PRO A 224 12.57 2.32 -9.35
CA PRO A 224 12.71 2.63 -10.77
C PRO A 224 11.33 2.69 -11.46
N ASP A 225 11.25 3.47 -12.53
CA ASP A 225 10.08 3.46 -13.41
C ASP A 225 10.00 2.10 -14.14
N ASP A 226 8.78 1.56 -14.25
CA ASP A 226 8.51 0.32 -15.00
C ASP A 226 8.21 0.65 -16.46
#